data_7d41111eba91165bc54c11cf26862a37
#
_entry.id   7d41111eba91165bc54c11cf26862a37
#
_cell.length_a   1.000
_cell.length_b   1.000
_cell.length_c   1.000
_cell.angle_alpha   90.00
_cell.angle_beta   90.00
_cell.angle_gamma   90.00
#
_symmetry.space_group_name_H-M   'P 1'
#
loop_
_entity.id
_entity.type
_entity.pdbx_description
1 polymer ?
#
loop_
_entity_poly.entity_id
_entity_poly.type
_entity_poly.pdbx_seq_one_letter_code
_entity_poly.pdbx_strand_id
1 'polypeptide(L)'
;WPHVDLRLHDSFAAFLEALPRGARVFAFSARGEASLYEARFREGDYLLFGPESRGLPEEVLARFPTLKIPMPGPVRSLNLAVAVGVAAYEAYRQLTGR
;
A
#
# COMPACT_ATOMS: atom_id res chain seq x y z
N TRP A 1 8.63 -13.45 6.09
CA TRP A 1 7.53 -13.10 6.97
C TRP A 1 6.33 -13.99 6.72
N PRO A 2 5.83 -14.64 7.74
CA PRO A 2 4.72 -15.56 7.55
C PRO A 2 3.39 -14.90 7.19
N HIS A 3 3.25 -13.59 7.42
CA HIS A 3 2.00 -12.88 7.17
C HIS A 3 2.06 -11.93 5.97
N VAL A 4 3.16 -11.91 5.25
CA VAL A 4 3.33 -11.02 4.11
C VAL A 4 3.62 -11.83 2.86
N ASP A 5 2.84 -11.61 1.83
CA ASP A 5 3.00 -12.26 0.53
C ASP A 5 3.26 -11.16 -0.50
N LEU A 6 4.52 -11.00 -0.88
CA LEU A 6 4.92 -9.98 -1.83
C LEU A 6 4.81 -10.52 -3.25
N ARG A 7 4.06 -9.81 -4.08
CA ARG A 7 3.86 -10.21 -5.47
C ARG A 7 4.12 -9.05 -6.40
N LEU A 8 4.75 -9.34 -7.53
CA LEU A 8 4.98 -8.38 -8.59
C LEU A 8 4.00 -8.67 -9.72
N HIS A 9 3.39 -7.61 -10.24
CA HIS A 9 2.46 -7.72 -11.36
C HIS A 9 2.97 -6.90 -12.53
N ASP A 10 2.86 -7.45 -13.72
CA ASP A 10 3.35 -6.78 -14.93
C ASP A 10 2.53 -5.54 -15.27
N SER A 11 1.27 -5.52 -14.84
CA SER A 11 0.40 -4.39 -15.12
C SER A 11 -0.70 -4.32 -14.08
N PHE A 12 -1.34 -3.16 -14.02
CA PHE A 12 -2.49 -3.00 -13.15
C PHE A 12 -3.63 -3.94 -13.56
N ALA A 13 -3.82 -4.15 -14.85
CA ALA A 13 -4.85 -5.07 -15.31
C ALA A 13 -4.60 -6.48 -14.81
N ALA A 14 -3.35 -6.95 -14.85
CA ALA A 14 -3.00 -8.26 -14.33
C ALA A 14 -3.27 -8.37 -12.84
N PHE A 15 -2.98 -7.32 -12.10
CA PHE A 15 -3.28 -7.27 -10.67
C PHE A 15 -4.78 -7.40 -10.43
N LEU A 16 -5.59 -6.67 -11.17
CA LEU A 16 -7.04 -6.71 -10.99
C LEU A 16 -7.61 -8.09 -11.28
N GLU A 17 -7.09 -8.76 -12.30
CA GLU A 17 -7.53 -10.11 -12.63
C GLU A 17 -7.22 -11.11 -11.53
N ALA A 18 -6.09 -10.92 -10.85
CA ALA A 18 -5.67 -11.82 -9.78
C ALA A 18 -6.37 -11.52 -8.46
N LEU A 19 -7.03 -10.38 -8.35
CA LEU A 19 -7.60 -9.92 -7.10
C LEU A 19 -8.87 -10.69 -6.75
N PRO A 20 -8.96 -11.32 -5.56
CA PRO A 20 -10.17 -12.01 -5.18
C PRO A 20 -11.37 -11.06 -5.07
N ARG A 21 -12.54 -11.57 -5.33
CA ARG A 21 -13.76 -10.80 -5.21
C ARG A 21 -13.95 -10.34 -3.76
N GLY A 22 -14.26 -9.06 -3.59
CA GLY A 22 -14.47 -8.50 -2.27
C GLY A 22 -13.20 -8.13 -1.51
N ALA A 23 -12.03 -8.32 -2.12
CA ALA A 23 -10.77 -7.93 -1.49
C ALA A 23 -10.69 -6.42 -1.32
N ARG A 24 -10.13 -5.99 -0.20
CA ARG A 24 -9.89 -4.57 0.04
C ARG A 24 -8.48 -4.23 -0.40
N VAL A 25 -8.33 -3.09 -1.06
CA VAL A 25 -7.04 -2.63 -1.57
C VAL A 25 -6.78 -1.23 -1.05
N PHE A 26 -5.60 -1.01 -0.52
CA PHE A 26 -5.13 0.32 -0.14
C PHE A 26 -3.98 0.68 -1.05
N ALA A 27 -4.12 1.80 -1.77
CA ALA A 27 -3.11 2.28 -2.70
C ALA A 27 -2.23 3.32 -1.99
N PHE A 28 -0.93 3.19 -2.13
CA PHE A 28 0.01 4.10 -1.47
C PHE A 28 0.50 5.18 -2.42
N SER A 29 0.43 6.41 -1.96
CA SER A 29 0.85 7.59 -2.73
C SER A 29 1.36 8.64 -1.77
N ALA A 30 2.33 9.43 -2.24
CA ALA A 30 2.83 10.55 -1.44
C ALA A 30 1.73 11.58 -1.17
N ARG A 31 0.68 11.56 -1.98
CA ARG A 31 -0.48 12.46 -1.85
C ARG A 31 -1.73 11.72 -1.38
N GLY A 32 -1.54 10.64 -0.63
CA GLY A 32 -2.66 9.86 -0.12
C GLY A 32 -3.58 10.69 0.77
N GLU A 33 -4.85 10.34 0.75
CA GLU A 33 -5.88 11.07 1.50
C GLU A 33 -5.77 10.89 3.00
N ALA A 34 -5.28 9.74 3.44
CA ALA A 34 -5.16 9.45 4.87
C ALA A 34 -3.77 8.93 5.18
N SER A 35 -3.39 9.02 6.45
CA SER A 35 -2.14 8.46 6.92
C SER A 35 -2.25 6.93 7.01
N LEU A 36 -1.13 6.26 6.73
CA LEU A 36 -1.00 4.83 6.99
C LEU A 36 -1.52 4.46 8.39
N TYR A 37 -1.22 5.29 9.37
CA TYR A 37 -1.56 4.99 10.76
C TYR A 37 -3.04 5.16 11.10
N GLU A 38 -3.78 5.81 10.22
CA GLU A 38 -5.24 5.95 10.37
C GLU A 38 -6.01 4.77 9.79
N ALA A 39 -5.37 4.00 8.92
CA ALA A 39 -6.04 2.87 8.28
C ALA A 39 -6.25 1.73 9.27
N ARG A 40 -7.34 1.02 9.11
CA ARG A 40 -7.66 -0.17 9.90
C ARG A 40 -7.54 -1.39 8.99
N PHE A 41 -6.44 -2.09 9.11
CA PHE A 41 -6.17 -3.24 8.27
C PHE A 41 -6.86 -4.49 8.79
N ARG A 42 -7.23 -5.35 7.86
CA ARG A 42 -7.81 -6.66 8.15
C ARG A 42 -7.02 -7.72 7.40
N GLU A 43 -7.07 -8.92 7.90
CA GLU A 43 -6.43 -10.03 7.22
C GLU A 43 -7.01 -10.17 5.81
N GLY A 44 -6.16 -10.38 4.83
CA GLY A 44 -6.56 -10.45 3.44
C GLY A 44 -6.55 -9.14 2.69
N ASP A 45 -6.26 -8.02 3.36
CA ASP A 45 -6.14 -6.73 2.69
C ASP A 45 -4.90 -6.70 1.80
N TYR A 46 -4.99 -5.93 0.72
CA TYR A 46 -3.90 -5.74 -0.22
C TYR A 46 -3.33 -4.34 -0.11
N LEU A 47 -2.01 -4.26 -0.14
CA LEU A 47 -1.29 -2.99 -0.12
C LEU A 47 -0.63 -2.84 -1.49
N LEU A 48 -1.03 -1.81 -2.23
CA LEU A 48 -0.59 -1.62 -3.61
C LEU A 48 0.38 -0.46 -3.71
N PHE A 49 1.54 -0.73 -4.30
CA PHE A 49 2.59 0.26 -4.49
C PHE A 49 2.94 0.38 -5.96
N GLY A 50 3.23 1.60 -6.40
CA GLY A 50 3.69 1.84 -7.75
C GLY A 50 5.21 1.86 -7.81
N PRO A 51 5.76 1.95 -9.03
CA PRO A 51 7.20 2.07 -9.21
C PRO A 51 7.73 3.36 -8.59
N GLU A 52 8.99 3.32 -8.12
CA GLU A 52 9.61 4.45 -7.44
C GLU A 52 9.63 5.72 -8.28
N SER A 53 9.81 5.57 -9.59
CA SER A 53 9.98 6.71 -10.46
C SER A 53 8.70 7.49 -10.74
N ARG A 54 7.54 6.83 -10.69
CA ARG A 54 6.28 7.44 -11.09
C ARG A 54 5.15 7.29 -10.10
N GLY A 55 5.25 6.33 -9.19
CA GLY A 55 4.12 5.99 -8.35
C GLY A 55 2.99 5.34 -9.14
N LEU A 56 1.81 5.32 -8.58
CA LEU A 56 0.64 4.73 -9.21
C LEU A 56 -0.06 5.73 -10.13
N PRO A 57 -0.65 5.26 -11.26
CA PRO A 57 -1.41 6.14 -12.13
C PRO A 57 -2.61 6.76 -11.44
N GLU A 58 -3.02 7.93 -11.90
CA GLU A 58 -4.17 8.64 -11.33
C GLU A 58 -5.43 7.80 -11.33
N GLU A 59 -5.66 7.03 -12.38
CA GLU A 59 -6.86 6.18 -12.47
C GLU A 59 -6.88 5.11 -11.38
N VAL A 60 -5.72 4.63 -10.96
CA VAL A 60 -5.62 3.67 -9.87
C VAL A 60 -5.92 4.35 -8.55
N LEU A 61 -5.36 5.55 -8.35
CA LEU A 61 -5.58 6.31 -7.13
C LEU A 61 -7.05 6.73 -6.95
N ALA A 62 -7.74 6.93 -8.05
CA ALA A 62 -9.16 7.27 -8.01
C ALA A 62 -10.04 6.07 -7.66
N ARG A 63 -9.53 4.86 -7.85
CA ARG A 63 -10.32 3.64 -7.69
C ARG A 63 -10.31 3.07 -6.28
N PHE A 64 -9.23 3.28 -5.55
CA PHE A 64 -9.04 2.68 -4.22
C PHE A 64 -8.77 3.76 -3.18
N PRO A 65 -9.05 3.47 -1.89
CA PRO A 65 -8.60 4.35 -0.83
C PRO A 65 -7.09 4.55 -0.91
N THR A 66 -6.63 5.77 -0.71
CA THR A 66 -5.21 6.08 -0.79
C THR A 66 -4.65 6.40 0.58
N LEU A 67 -3.45 5.90 0.83
CA LEU A 67 -2.74 6.13 2.07
C LEU A 67 -1.38 6.74 1.78
N LYS A 68 -0.87 7.51 2.73
CA LYS A 68 0.48 8.03 2.67
C LYS A 68 1.22 7.63 3.92
N ILE A 69 2.54 7.52 3.81
CA ILE A 69 3.41 7.31 4.96
C ILE A 69 3.89 8.69 5.39
N PRO A 70 3.48 9.18 6.57
CA PRO A 70 3.91 10.51 7.03
C PRO A 70 5.43 10.57 7.14
N MET A 71 6.01 11.66 6.65
CA MET A 71 7.45 11.88 6.70
C MET A 71 7.75 13.25 7.25
N PRO A 72 8.68 13.34 8.21
CA PRO A 72 9.05 14.64 8.79
C PRO A 72 10.00 15.41 7.90
N GLY A 73 9.94 16.73 8.01
CA GLY A 73 10.91 17.62 7.41
C GLY A 73 10.91 17.59 5.88
N PRO A 74 12.10 17.77 5.29
CA PRO A 74 12.21 17.89 3.85
C PRO A 74 12.16 16.56 3.07
N VAL A 75 12.01 15.45 3.74
CA VAL A 75 11.96 14.16 3.08
C VAL A 75 10.66 14.07 2.26
N ARG A 76 10.79 13.82 0.95
CA ARG A 76 9.64 13.82 0.05
C ARG A 76 9.11 12.43 -0.28
N SER A 77 9.99 11.45 -0.28
CA SER A 77 9.61 10.10 -0.61
C SER A 77 10.56 9.12 0.04
N LEU A 78 10.08 7.91 0.25
CA LEU A 78 10.90 6.82 0.74
C LEU A 78 11.26 5.92 -0.43
N ASN A 79 12.39 5.23 -0.29
CA ASN A 79 12.71 4.13 -1.16
C ASN A 79 11.55 3.13 -1.12
N LEU A 80 11.23 2.53 -2.26
CA LEU A 80 10.08 1.62 -2.36
C LEU A 80 10.18 0.46 -1.36
N ALA A 81 11.35 -0.16 -1.24
CA ALA A 81 11.51 -1.27 -0.31
C ALA A 81 11.27 -0.84 1.14
N VAL A 82 11.73 0.36 1.49
CA VAL A 82 11.50 0.90 2.83
C VAL A 82 10.02 1.18 3.05
N ALA A 83 9.36 1.76 2.05
CA ALA A 83 7.93 2.05 2.14
C ALA A 83 7.11 0.77 2.32
N VAL A 84 7.41 -0.26 1.55
CA VAL A 84 6.74 -1.55 1.68
C VAL A 84 6.95 -2.12 3.08
N GLY A 85 8.18 -2.05 3.58
CA GLY A 85 8.51 -2.53 4.92
C GLY A 85 7.74 -1.81 6.02
N VAL A 86 7.68 -0.49 5.94
CA VAL A 86 6.97 0.32 6.93
C VAL A 86 5.48 -0.03 6.93
N ALA A 87 4.86 -0.08 5.75
CA ALA A 87 3.44 -0.37 5.63
C ALA A 87 3.12 -1.79 6.10
N ALA A 88 3.94 -2.76 5.71
CA ALA A 88 3.74 -4.14 6.11
C ALA A 88 3.87 -4.31 7.62
N TYR A 89 4.83 -3.63 8.23
CA TYR A 89 5.00 -3.69 9.67
C TYR A 89 3.82 -3.09 10.42
N GLU A 90 3.28 -1.99 9.93
CA GLU A 90 2.11 -1.40 10.57
C GLU A 90 0.89 -2.31 10.46
N ALA A 91 0.69 -2.93 9.30
CA ALA A 91 -0.40 -3.89 9.12
C ALA A 91 -0.22 -5.08 10.07
N TYR A 92 1.01 -5.60 10.16
CA TYR A 92 1.32 -6.70 11.06
C TYR A 92 1.03 -6.35 12.52
N ARG A 93 1.45 -5.15 12.93
CA ARG A 93 1.18 -4.67 14.28
C ARG A 93 -0.32 -4.65 14.57
N GLN A 94 -1.11 -4.13 13.65
CA GLN A 94 -2.56 -4.08 13.83
C GLN A 94 -3.18 -5.46 13.90
N LEU A 95 -2.76 -6.37 13.03
CA LEU A 95 -3.34 -7.70 12.96
C LEU A 95 -2.95 -8.58 14.15
N THR A 96 -1.80 -8.32 14.76
CA THR A 96 -1.37 -9.07 15.91
C THR A 96 -1.72 -8.39 17.23
N GLY A 97 -2.25 -7.18 17.19
CA GLY A 97 -2.63 -6.42 18.39
C GLY A 97 -1.47 -5.86 19.17
N ARG A 98 -0.32 -5.63 18.51
CA ARG A 98 0.89 -5.17 19.22
C ARG A 98 1.36 -3.79 18.81
#